data_e4e98d5286e225ed8796d838f56447b6
#
_entry.id   e4e98d5286e225ed8796d838f56447b6
#
_cell.length_a   1.000
_cell.length_b   1.000
_cell.length_c   1.000
_cell.angle_alpha   90.00
_cell.angle_beta   90.00
_cell.angle_gamma   90.00
#
_symmetry.space_group_name_H-M   'P 1'
#
loop_
_entity.id
_entity.type
_entity.pdbx_description
1 polymer ?
#
loop_
_entity_poly.entity_id
_entity_poly.type
_entity_poly.pdbx_seq_one_letter_code
_entity_poly.pdbx_strand_id
1 'polypeptide(L)'
;MSTRTRRTRPAPHAAALAAARPRLAAAVLATVLTGALAACSGANADAGAAADATAATGDLPTEIPAGTSLVIGDPVTQKAVEIAGGDLDADLGFEIEWANVSGGPATTEAFRAGSLDIGSVADIPPIHATWTGLDVRIVAASYREDWEDFPIYEFGVAPGVEGVDSLEDFAGHRIAYSPGQAQGVIVLRALQEAGLDLDDVELVELPSTGDVYPTALAAGEVDIAPIGGVQIARYVDQYGKDGAHTVTHGLRDDPGVLYVPTSTLDDPAKAAALRAYVRLWAQAKLWVEDHPDEWVQGYYVEDQGLSEEDGRYLVEHAGTPDIPADWTDAIARHQETIDLLAEATGNDPLDAPDLWDQRFAPVIAEAVEEYRAGAGS
;
A
#
# COMPACT_ATOMS: atom_id res chain seq x y z
N MET A 1 -5.64 -69.93 13.52
CA MET A 1 -6.03 -69.89 14.96
C MET A 1 -5.18 -68.79 15.59
N SER A 2 -5.74 -67.65 15.84
CA SER A 2 -5.46 -66.84 17.00
C SER A 2 -6.26 -65.52 16.90
N THR A 3 -6.95 -65.28 17.90
CA THR A 3 -8.06 -64.47 18.29
C THR A 3 -7.88 -62.95 18.16
N ARG A 4 -8.88 -62.29 17.58
CA ARG A 4 -9.15 -60.87 17.65
C ARG A 4 -9.52 -60.44 19.08
N THR A 5 -8.90 -59.41 19.58
CA THR A 5 -9.44 -58.62 20.70
C THR A 5 -9.78 -57.19 20.24
N ARG A 6 -11.08 -56.88 20.19
CA ARG A 6 -11.67 -55.54 20.08
C ARG A 6 -11.42 -54.80 21.38
N ARG A 7 -10.84 -53.58 21.32
CA ARG A 7 -10.90 -52.60 22.41
C ARG A 7 -11.88 -51.51 22.04
N THR A 8 -12.91 -51.42 22.86
CA THR A 8 -13.96 -50.37 22.87
C THR A 8 -13.39 -49.06 23.40
N ARG A 9 -13.71 -47.95 22.71
CA ARG A 9 -13.50 -46.55 23.16
C ARG A 9 -14.63 -46.17 24.10
N PRO A 10 -14.37 -45.40 25.17
CA PRO A 10 -15.41 -44.67 25.89
C PRO A 10 -15.66 -43.29 25.32
N ALA A 11 -16.89 -42.82 25.31
CA ALA A 11 -17.36 -41.53 24.90
C ALA A 11 -17.05 -40.46 25.96
N PRO A 12 -16.86 -39.17 25.58
CA PRO A 12 -16.69 -38.07 26.54
C PRO A 12 -18.06 -37.54 27.00
N HIS A 13 -18.17 -37.36 28.31
CA HIS A 13 -19.29 -36.71 28.99
C HIS A 13 -19.29 -35.18 28.68
N ALA A 14 -20.45 -34.68 28.26
CA ALA A 14 -20.75 -33.26 28.22
C ALA A 14 -21.05 -32.78 29.66
N ALA A 15 -20.30 -31.79 30.13
CA ALA A 15 -20.60 -31.03 31.34
C ALA A 15 -21.12 -29.65 30.95
N ALA A 16 -22.39 -29.41 31.21
CA ALA A 16 -23.01 -28.10 31.11
C ALA A 16 -22.61 -27.24 32.31
N LEU A 17 -22.01 -26.10 32.08
CA LEU A 17 -21.83 -25.06 33.11
C LEU A 17 -22.77 -23.90 32.86
N ALA A 18 -23.68 -23.73 33.81
CA ALA A 18 -24.66 -22.66 33.87
C ALA A 18 -23.99 -21.31 34.22
N ALA A 19 -24.30 -20.29 33.44
CA ALA A 19 -23.89 -18.92 33.68
C ALA A 19 -24.77 -18.23 34.71
N ALA A 20 -24.18 -17.79 35.81
CA ALA A 20 -24.83 -16.88 36.77
C ALA A 20 -24.47 -15.43 36.43
N ARG A 21 -25.48 -14.60 36.18
CA ARG A 21 -25.37 -13.14 36.03
C ARG A 21 -25.57 -12.46 37.39
N PRO A 22 -24.72 -11.54 37.83
CA PRO A 22 -25.08 -10.60 38.89
C PRO A 22 -25.72 -9.34 38.30
N ARG A 23 -26.91 -9.01 38.80
CA ARG A 23 -27.54 -7.71 38.68
C ARG A 23 -26.94 -6.79 39.74
N LEU A 24 -26.41 -5.64 39.30
CA LEU A 24 -26.08 -4.53 40.21
C LEU A 24 -27.03 -3.36 39.95
N ALA A 25 -27.61 -2.92 41.04
CA ALA A 25 -28.64 -1.91 41.11
C ALA A 25 -28.05 -0.50 41.00
N ALA A 26 -28.82 0.38 40.39
CA ALA A 26 -28.59 1.83 40.32
C ALA A 26 -28.80 2.48 41.71
N ALA A 27 -27.93 3.39 42.09
CA ALA A 27 -28.18 4.40 43.11
C ALA A 27 -27.99 5.80 42.51
N VAL A 28 -29.09 6.51 42.42
CA VAL A 28 -29.22 7.92 42.06
C VAL A 28 -28.84 8.73 43.30
N LEU A 29 -27.92 9.69 43.15
CA LEU A 29 -27.77 10.78 44.12
C LEU A 29 -27.82 12.11 43.37
N ALA A 30 -28.94 12.81 43.52
CA ALA A 30 -29.14 14.17 43.07
C ALA A 30 -28.55 15.14 44.11
N THR A 31 -27.73 16.06 43.67
CA THR A 31 -27.37 17.25 44.46
C THR A 31 -27.62 18.49 43.61
N VAL A 32 -28.63 19.22 44.06
CA VAL A 32 -29.00 20.56 43.57
C VAL A 32 -28.09 21.58 44.26
N LEU A 33 -27.45 22.44 43.50
CA LEU A 33 -27.00 23.76 44.00
C LEU A 33 -27.30 24.83 42.95
N THR A 34 -28.21 25.71 43.36
CA THR A 34 -28.58 26.98 42.69
C THR A 34 -27.56 28.04 42.96
N GLY A 35 -27.28 28.90 41.97
CA GLY A 35 -26.68 30.18 42.24
C GLY A 35 -26.15 30.97 41.04
N ALA A 36 -26.90 31.99 40.67
CA ALA A 36 -26.56 33.31 40.13
C ALA A 36 -26.35 33.48 38.62
N LEU A 37 -27.34 34.19 38.05
CA LEU A 37 -27.31 34.86 36.74
C LEU A 37 -26.26 36.00 36.71
N ALA A 38 -25.54 36.05 35.61
CA ALA A 38 -25.04 37.29 35.05
C ALA A 38 -25.19 37.22 33.51
N ALA A 39 -26.07 38.05 32.99
CA ALA A 39 -26.29 38.22 31.56
C ALA A 39 -25.14 39.02 30.94
N CYS A 40 -24.60 38.59 29.82
CA CYS A 40 -24.07 39.44 28.76
C CYS A 40 -24.29 38.78 27.41
N SER A 41 -24.88 39.55 26.56
CA SER A 41 -25.36 39.27 25.22
C SER A 41 -24.32 38.80 24.20
N GLY A 42 -24.78 37.92 23.31
CA GLY A 42 -24.48 38.02 21.88
C GLY A 42 -23.24 37.27 21.40
N ALA A 43 -23.49 36.15 20.76
CA ALA A 43 -22.95 35.86 19.45
C ALA A 43 -23.42 34.43 19.05
N ASN A 44 -23.96 34.34 17.88
CA ASN A 44 -24.27 33.09 17.20
C ASN A 44 -23.04 32.21 17.17
N ALA A 45 -23.17 31.00 17.64
CA ALA A 45 -22.20 29.94 17.38
C ALA A 45 -22.89 28.88 16.53
N ASP A 46 -22.98 29.18 15.27
CA ASP A 46 -23.01 28.18 14.21
C ASP A 46 -21.55 27.92 13.90
N ALA A 47 -21.06 26.77 14.31
CA ALA A 47 -19.72 26.33 13.94
C ALA A 47 -19.71 24.80 13.88
N GLY A 48 -20.18 24.29 12.74
CA GLY A 48 -19.56 23.17 12.14
C GLY A 48 -18.17 23.65 11.69
N ALA A 49 -17.15 23.45 12.50
CA ALA A 49 -15.79 23.62 12.04
C ALA A 49 -15.47 22.43 11.12
N ALA A 50 -15.74 22.60 9.81
CA ALA A 50 -14.92 21.95 8.81
C ALA A 50 -13.47 22.36 9.15
N ALA A 51 -12.63 21.42 9.50
CA ALA A 51 -11.21 21.64 9.56
C ALA A 51 -10.80 22.08 8.16
N ASP A 52 -10.46 23.35 8.04
CA ASP A 52 -9.86 23.92 6.83
C ASP A 52 -8.52 23.21 6.67
N ALA A 53 -8.48 22.19 5.79
CA ALA A 53 -7.25 21.50 5.41
C ALA A 53 -6.44 22.49 4.57
N THR A 54 -5.76 23.42 5.25
CA THR A 54 -4.80 24.32 4.61
C THR A 54 -3.64 23.46 4.15
N ALA A 55 -3.43 23.39 2.83
CA ALA A 55 -2.21 22.86 2.24
C ALA A 55 -1.01 23.40 3.05
N ALA A 56 -0.12 22.50 3.47
CA ALA A 56 1.02 22.87 4.31
C ALA A 56 1.82 23.97 3.62
N THR A 57 1.79 25.19 4.19
CA THR A 57 2.44 26.36 3.64
C THR A 57 3.71 26.67 4.43
N GLY A 58 4.80 26.99 3.73
CA GLY A 58 6.08 27.33 4.32
C GLY A 58 7.20 26.37 3.89
N ASP A 59 8.43 26.73 4.22
CA ASP A 59 9.60 25.94 3.89
C ASP A 59 9.73 24.72 4.81
N LEU A 60 10.22 23.60 4.26
CA LEU A 60 10.60 22.45 5.07
C LEU A 60 11.80 22.79 5.95
N PRO A 61 11.84 22.33 7.21
CA PRO A 61 13.03 22.45 8.06
C PRO A 61 14.24 21.80 7.39
N THR A 62 15.42 22.38 7.60
CA THR A 62 16.69 21.87 7.06
C THR A 62 17.70 21.49 8.12
N GLU A 63 17.53 21.97 9.37
CA GLU A 63 18.42 21.66 10.48
C GLU A 63 18.00 20.35 11.15
N ILE A 64 18.87 19.35 11.13
CA ILE A 64 18.66 18.06 11.78
C ILE A 64 19.43 18.06 13.11
N PRO A 65 18.73 18.14 14.25
CA PRO A 65 19.39 18.07 15.55
C PRO A 65 20.10 16.73 15.76
N ALA A 66 21.23 16.74 16.46
CA ALA A 66 21.95 15.51 16.81
C ALA A 66 21.07 14.54 17.61
N GLY A 67 21.09 13.26 17.23
CA GLY A 67 20.28 12.22 17.86
C GLY A 67 18.85 12.13 17.29
N THR A 68 18.54 12.81 16.19
CA THR A 68 17.28 12.59 15.44
C THR A 68 17.31 11.20 14.82
N SER A 69 16.20 10.46 14.92
CA SER A 69 16.01 9.17 14.28
C SER A 69 14.64 9.07 13.61
N LEU A 70 14.55 8.25 12.55
CA LEU A 70 13.31 7.88 11.87
C LEU A 70 13.18 6.37 11.83
N VAL A 71 11.98 5.85 12.10
CA VAL A 71 11.60 4.45 11.91
C VAL A 71 10.94 4.32 10.54
N ILE A 72 11.55 3.53 9.64
CA ILE A 72 11.20 3.53 8.21
C ILE A 72 10.86 2.13 7.72
N GLY A 73 9.66 1.97 7.17
CA GLY A 73 9.17 0.76 6.49
C GLY A 73 9.28 0.91 4.97
N ASP A 74 10.49 0.81 4.45
CA ASP A 74 10.80 0.87 3.01
C ASP A 74 11.88 -0.16 2.65
N PRO A 75 11.50 -1.42 2.47
CA PRO A 75 12.46 -2.51 2.27
C PRO A 75 13.27 -2.37 0.97
N VAL A 76 12.73 -1.71 -0.05
CA VAL A 76 13.44 -1.51 -1.32
C VAL A 76 14.58 -0.52 -1.14
N THR A 77 14.32 0.65 -0.56
CA THR A 77 15.36 1.64 -0.27
C THR A 77 16.39 1.10 0.72
N GLN A 78 15.93 0.41 1.78
CA GLN A 78 16.85 -0.26 2.72
C GLN A 78 17.84 -1.16 1.99
N LYS A 79 17.34 -2.02 1.11
CA LYS A 79 18.18 -2.99 0.42
C LYS A 79 19.11 -2.31 -0.60
N ALA A 80 18.64 -1.27 -1.30
CA ALA A 80 19.50 -0.49 -2.20
C ALA A 80 20.69 0.14 -1.46
N VAL A 81 20.45 0.72 -0.30
CA VAL A 81 21.51 1.29 0.58
C VAL A 81 22.49 0.21 1.04
N GLU A 82 21.98 -0.95 1.49
CA GLU A 82 22.82 -2.07 1.93
C GLU A 82 23.72 -2.61 0.81
N ILE A 83 23.19 -2.75 -0.42
CA ILE A 83 23.94 -3.28 -1.58
C ILE A 83 24.93 -2.24 -2.10
N ALA A 84 24.55 -0.95 -2.13
CA ALA A 84 25.44 0.15 -2.53
C ALA A 84 26.62 0.37 -1.58
N GLY A 85 26.60 -0.22 -0.37
CA GLY A 85 27.76 -0.26 0.54
C GLY A 85 28.13 1.08 1.15
N GLY A 86 27.16 1.98 1.39
CA GLY A 86 27.36 3.29 2.04
C GLY A 86 27.62 4.44 1.07
N ASP A 87 27.58 4.20 -0.25
CA ASP A 87 27.73 5.28 -1.25
C ASP A 87 26.50 6.20 -1.28
N LEU A 88 25.31 5.68 -0.88
CA LEU A 88 24.06 6.42 -0.91
C LEU A 88 23.74 7.18 0.40
N ASP A 89 24.13 6.66 1.56
CA ASP A 89 23.71 7.16 2.89
C ASP A 89 24.82 7.83 3.72
N ALA A 90 25.97 8.12 3.11
CA ALA A 90 27.21 8.51 3.80
C ALA A 90 27.09 9.71 4.75
N ASP A 91 26.12 10.62 4.60
CA ASP A 91 26.03 11.85 5.41
C ASP A 91 24.57 12.32 5.63
N LEU A 92 23.66 11.43 6.02
CA LEU A 92 22.25 11.77 6.22
C LEU A 92 21.99 12.74 7.38
N GLY A 93 22.86 12.73 8.39
CA GLY A 93 22.72 13.60 9.57
C GLY A 93 21.68 13.12 10.61
N PHE A 94 21.08 11.96 10.41
CA PHE A 94 20.13 11.31 11.34
C PHE A 94 20.31 9.79 11.31
N GLU A 95 19.73 9.10 12.30
CA GLU A 95 19.75 7.63 12.38
C GLU A 95 18.51 7.02 11.72
N ILE A 96 18.69 5.95 10.93
CA ILE A 96 17.58 5.18 10.37
C ILE A 96 17.42 3.90 11.19
N GLU A 97 16.20 3.66 11.67
CA GLU A 97 15.75 2.37 12.18
C GLU A 97 14.86 1.71 11.14
N TRP A 98 15.37 0.67 10.48
CA TRP A 98 14.60 -0.04 9.47
C TRP A 98 13.57 -0.96 10.12
N ALA A 99 12.29 -0.77 9.74
CA ALA A 99 11.18 -1.60 10.19
C ALA A 99 10.80 -2.61 9.13
N ASN A 100 10.69 -3.88 9.50
CA ASN A 100 10.18 -4.92 8.60
C ASN A 100 8.65 -4.84 8.52
N VAL A 101 8.16 -3.78 7.88
CA VAL A 101 6.73 -3.52 7.66
C VAL A 101 6.51 -3.29 6.18
N SER A 102 5.59 -4.02 5.58
CA SER A 102 5.19 -3.85 4.18
C SER A 102 3.67 -4.07 4.01
N GLY A 103 3.12 -3.42 2.99
CA GLY A 103 1.69 -3.45 2.70
C GLY A 103 0.86 -2.48 3.55
N GLY A 104 -0.22 -1.98 2.95
CA GLY A 104 -1.02 -0.89 3.49
C GLY A 104 -1.58 -1.12 4.90
N PRO A 105 -2.25 -2.25 5.20
CA PRO A 105 -2.81 -2.50 6.52
C PRO A 105 -1.77 -2.53 7.64
N ALA A 106 -0.64 -3.22 7.43
CA ALA A 106 0.43 -3.31 8.42
C ALA A 106 1.08 -1.94 8.69
N THR A 107 1.32 -1.16 7.63
CA THR A 107 1.88 0.19 7.72
C THR A 107 0.93 1.13 8.47
N THR A 108 -0.38 1.09 8.16
CA THR A 108 -1.39 1.91 8.85
C THR A 108 -1.48 1.58 10.34
N GLU A 109 -1.42 0.29 10.71
CA GLU A 109 -1.42 -0.12 12.12
C GLU A 109 -0.13 0.30 12.84
N ALA A 110 1.03 0.23 12.19
CA ALA A 110 2.29 0.70 12.75
C ALA A 110 2.28 2.22 12.98
N PHE A 111 1.69 3.00 12.07
CA PHE A 111 1.48 4.44 12.28
C PHE A 111 0.56 4.73 13.46
N ARG A 112 -0.56 4.02 13.60
CA ARG A 112 -1.46 4.16 14.76
C ARG A 112 -0.79 3.83 16.08
N ALA A 113 0.11 2.86 16.06
CA ALA A 113 0.89 2.49 17.23
C ALA A 113 2.02 3.48 17.56
N GLY A 114 2.31 4.45 16.68
CA GLY A 114 3.44 5.37 16.79
C GLY A 114 4.79 4.66 16.69
N SER A 115 4.83 3.50 16.02
CA SER A 115 6.02 2.67 15.84
C SER A 115 6.65 2.77 14.44
N LEU A 116 6.13 3.65 13.60
CA LEU A 116 6.62 3.90 12.25
C LEU A 116 6.48 5.39 11.93
N ASP A 117 7.47 5.97 11.28
CA ASP A 117 7.47 7.36 10.84
C ASP A 117 7.21 7.50 9.32
N ILE A 118 7.68 6.53 8.52
CA ILE A 118 7.58 6.54 7.06
C ILE A 118 7.18 5.15 6.59
N GLY A 119 6.24 5.08 5.63
CA GLY A 119 5.85 3.84 4.97
C GLY A 119 5.93 3.97 3.44
N SER A 120 6.38 2.89 2.78
CA SER A 120 6.41 2.76 1.31
C SER A 120 5.31 1.80 0.87
N VAL A 121 4.39 2.29 0.05
CA VAL A 121 3.17 1.56 -0.38
C VAL A 121 2.72 2.03 -1.77
N ALA A 122 1.64 1.43 -2.31
CA ALA A 122 0.88 1.98 -3.44
C ALA A 122 0.07 3.22 -3.00
N ASP A 123 -0.64 3.87 -3.91
CA ASP A 123 -1.44 5.08 -3.65
C ASP A 123 -2.74 4.84 -2.86
N ILE A 124 -3.18 3.60 -2.74
CA ILE A 124 -4.43 3.21 -2.08
C ILE A 124 -4.39 3.28 -0.54
N PRO A 125 -3.35 2.79 0.15
CA PRO A 125 -3.28 2.80 1.60
C PRO A 125 -3.43 4.18 2.26
N PRO A 126 -2.89 5.30 1.73
CA PRO A 126 -3.16 6.64 2.25
C PRO A 126 -4.64 7.00 2.27
N ILE A 127 -5.40 6.61 1.24
CA ILE A 127 -6.85 6.83 1.15
C ILE A 127 -7.56 6.10 2.30
N HIS A 128 -7.31 4.80 2.45
CA HIS A 128 -7.91 3.99 3.50
C HIS A 128 -7.49 4.44 4.91
N ALA A 129 -6.24 4.86 5.09
CA ALA A 129 -5.77 5.41 6.36
C ALA A 129 -6.60 6.64 6.75
N THR A 130 -6.85 7.54 5.80
CA THR A 130 -7.63 8.77 6.01
C THR A 130 -9.10 8.47 6.30
N TRP A 131 -9.75 7.59 5.53
CA TRP A 131 -11.13 7.15 5.81
C TRP A 131 -11.30 6.51 7.19
N THR A 132 -10.26 5.89 7.70
CA THR A 132 -10.27 5.29 9.05
C THR A 132 -9.76 6.24 10.14
N GLY A 133 -9.66 7.54 9.86
CA GLY A 133 -9.37 8.60 10.83
C GLY A 133 -7.89 8.78 11.19
N LEU A 134 -6.97 8.29 10.35
CA LEU A 134 -5.55 8.55 10.48
C LEU A 134 -5.15 9.68 9.51
N ASP A 135 -4.67 10.80 10.03
CA ASP A 135 -4.22 11.92 9.21
C ASP A 135 -2.81 11.64 8.68
N VAL A 136 -2.70 11.52 7.36
CA VAL A 136 -1.46 11.17 6.66
C VAL A 136 -1.21 12.09 5.48
N ARG A 137 0.06 12.16 5.03
CA ARG A 137 0.45 12.89 3.82
C ARG A 137 1.39 12.04 2.97
N ILE A 138 1.18 12.08 1.67
CA ILE A 138 2.10 11.58 0.66
C ILE A 138 3.22 12.60 0.49
N VAL A 139 4.47 12.14 0.57
CA VAL A 139 5.68 12.98 0.55
C VAL A 139 6.64 12.62 -0.57
N ALA A 140 6.38 11.53 -1.29
CA ALA A 140 7.10 11.13 -2.50
C ALA A 140 6.23 10.21 -3.35
N ALA A 141 6.44 10.25 -4.66
CA ALA A 141 5.78 9.34 -5.60
C ALA A 141 6.72 8.93 -6.74
N SER A 142 6.57 7.71 -7.20
CA SER A 142 7.22 7.18 -8.40
C SER A 142 6.25 6.36 -9.21
N TYR A 143 6.49 6.34 -10.51
CA TYR A 143 5.72 5.66 -11.54
C TYR A 143 6.69 4.95 -12.49
N ARG A 144 6.18 4.48 -13.63
CA ARG A 144 6.95 3.97 -14.77
C ARG A 144 6.72 4.87 -15.98
N GLU A 145 7.77 5.22 -16.73
CA GLU A 145 7.65 6.02 -17.96
C GLU A 145 6.86 5.25 -19.04
N ASP A 146 7.16 3.95 -19.14
CA ASP A 146 6.66 3.00 -20.14
C ASP A 146 5.67 1.98 -19.55
N TRP A 147 4.79 2.44 -18.68
CA TRP A 147 3.84 1.64 -17.92
C TRP A 147 2.92 0.75 -18.78
N GLU A 148 2.63 1.16 -20.02
CA GLU A 148 1.80 0.39 -20.96
C GLU A 148 2.49 -0.92 -21.38
N ASP A 149 3.82 -0.89 -21.51
CA ASP A 149 4.65 -2.04 -21.91
C ASP A 149 5.06 -2.90 -20.71
N PHE A 150 5.06 -2.34 -19.50
CA PHE A 150 5.53 -2.99 -18.27
C PHE A 150 4.49 -2.92 -17.14
N PRO A 151 3.33 -3.59 -17.28
CA PRO A 151 2.36 -3.66 -16.20
C PRO A 151 2.92 -4.41 -14.99
N ILE A 152 2.51 -4.02 -13.79
CA ILE A 152 2.84 -4.76 -12.56
C ILE A 152 2.02 -6.04 -12.48
N TYR A 153 0.76 -5.96 -12.92
CA TYR A 153 -0.21 -7.06 -12.85
C TYR A 153 -0.69 -7.46 -14.24
N GLU A 154 -1.05 -8.73 -14.36
CA GLU A 154 -1.90 -9.26 -15.43
C GLU A 154 -3.03 -10.05 -14.77
N PHE A 155 -4.16 -10.17 -15.47
CA PHE A 155 -5.26 -11.00 -14.98
C PHE A 155 -5.03 -12.46 -15.38
N GLY A 156 -4.63 -13.29 -14.40
CA GLY A 156 -4.56 -14.73 -14.57
C GLY A 156 -5.97 -15.30 -14.72
N VAL A 157 -6.15 -16.18 -15.72
CA VAL A 157 -7.38 -16.93 -16.00
C VAL A 157 -7.19 -18.38 -15.59
N ALA A 158 -8.14 -18.93 -14.83
CA ALA A 158 -8.06 -20.27 -14.26
C ALA A 158 -8.04 -21.36 -15.33
N PRO A 159 -7.37 -22.51 -15.08
CA PRO A 159 -7.40 -23.65 -15.96
C PRO A 159 -8.83 -24.10 -16.28
N GLY A 160 -9.12 -24.32 -17.56
CA GLY A 160 -10.46 -24.76 -18.02
C GLY A 160 -11.53 -23.68 -18.10
N VAL A 161 -11.21 -22.43 -17.79
CA VAL A 161 -12.05 -21.26 -18.12
C VAL A 161 -11.76 -20.86 -19.56
N GLU A 162 -12.77 -20.83 -20.40
CA GLU A 162 -12.67 -20.55 -21.83
C GLU A 162 -13.35 -19.21 -22.16
N GLY A 163 -12.85 -18.50 -23.17
CA GLY A 163 -13.47 -17.30 -23.72
C GLY A 163 -13.28 -16.04 -22.87
N VAL A 164 -12.19 -15.98 -22.11
CA VAL A 164 -11.76 -14.81 -21.36
C VAL A 164 -10.43 -14.34 -21.97
N ASP A 165 -10.51 -13.52 -23.01
CA ASP A 165 -9.36 -13.01 -23.76
C ASP A 165 -9.20 -11.48 -23.62
N SER A 166 -10.19 -10.79 -23.02
CA SER A 166 -10.22 -9.34 -22.81
C SER A 166 -10.97 -8.98 -21.52
N LEU A 167 -10.95 -7.71 -21.12
CA LEU A 167 -11.64 -7.24 -19.90
C LEU A 167 -13.16 -7.35 -20.01
N GLU A 168 -13.73 -7.18 -21.19
CA GLU A 168 -15.16 -7.28 -21.46
C GLU A 168 -15.70 -8.69 -21.21
N ASP A 169 -14.83 -9.70 -21.29
CA ASP A 169 -15.19 -11.09 -21.05
C ASP A 169 -15.30 -11.45 -19.56
N PHE A 170 -15.01 -10.49 -18.65
CA PHE A 170 -15.08 -10.72 -17.20
C PHE A 170 -16.51 -10.88 -16.68
N ALA A 171 -17.52 -10.50 -17.46
CA ALA A 171 -18.93 -10.63 -17.09
C ALA A 171 -19.30 -12.08 -16.73
N GLY A 172 -19.95 -12.25 -15.57
CA GLY A 172 -20.38 -13.55 -15.04
C GLY A 172 -19.32 -14.41 -14.38
N HIS A 173 -18.07 -13.92 -14.30
CA HIS A 173 -16.96 -14.65 -13.68
C HIS A 173 -16.73 -14.27 -12.21
N ARG A 174 -16.11 -15.21 -11.48
CA ARG A 174 -15.63 -15.00 -10.12
C ARG A 174 -14.24 -14.39 -10.15
N ILE A 175 -14.09 -13.18 -9.60
CA ILE A 175 -12.83 -12.43 -9.65
C ILE A 175 -12.28 -12.28 -8.24
N ALA A 176 -11.01 -12.66 -8.02
CA ALA A 176 -10.33 -12.41 -6.74
C ALA A 176 -10.21 -10.91 -6.48
N TYR A 177 -10.62 -10.47 -5.30
CA TYR A 177 -10.67 -9.08 -4.90
C TYR A 177 -10.05 -8.87 -3.52
N SER A 178 -9.20 -7.87 -3.38
CA SER A 178 -8.56 -7.51 -2.11
C SER A 178 -8.80 -6.03 -1.83
N PRO A 179 -9.84 -5.69 -1.07
CA PRO A 179 -10.15 -4.29 -0.76
C PRO A 179 -8.97 -3.62 -0.02
N GLY A 180 -8.66 -2.38 -0.39
CA GLY A 180 -7.56 -1.61 0.19
C GLY A 180 -6.16 -1.98 -0.27
N GLN A 181 -6.04 -2.81 -1.30
CA GLN A 181 -4.78 -3.19 -1.95
C GLN A 181 -4.80 -2.80 -3.43
N ALA A 182 -3.60 -2.67 -4.04
CA ALA A 182 -3.47 -2.36 -5.46
C ALA A 182 -4.22 -3.36 -6.37
N GLN A 183 -4.16 -4.65 -6.02
CA GLN A 183 -4.88 -5.69 -6.75
C GLN A 183 -6.40 -5.51 -6.74
N GLY A 184 -6.96 -4.95 -5.67
CA GLY A 184 -8.39 -4.63 -5.63
C GLY A 184 -8.74 -3.47 -6.56
N VAL A 185 -7.90 -2.43 -6.58
CA VAL A 185 -8.13 -1.26 -7.43
C VAL A 185 -8.00 -1.61 -8.91
N ILE A 186 -7.02 -2.42 -9.30
CA ILE A 186 -6.89 -2.81 -10.72
C ILE A 186 -8.09 -3.63 -11.19
N VAL A 187 -8.73 -4.43 -10.33
CA VAL A 187 -10.01 -5.09 -10.64
C VAL A 187 -11.10 -4.06 -10.91
N LEU A 188 -11.27 -3.07 -10.02
CA LEU A 188 -12.30 -2.04 -10.19
C LEU A 188 -12.07 -1.20 -11.46
N ARG A 189 -10.82 -0.82 -11.75
CA ARG A 189 -10.46 -0.13 -12.99
C ARG A 189 -10.73 -0.97 -14.22
N ALA A 190 -10.43 -2.27 -14.17
CA ALA A 190 -10.69 -3.18 -15.28
C ALA A 190 -12.19 -3.31 -15.57
N LEU A 191 -13.04 -3.40 -14.55
CA LEU A 191 -14.49 -3.41 -14.70
C LEU A 191 -15.00 -2.09 -15.29
N GLN A 192 -14.52 -0.96 -14.79
CA GLN A 192 -14.88 0.37 -15.32
C GLN A 192 -14.49 0.51 -16.80
N GLU A 193 -13.28 0.09 -17.19
CA GLU A 193 -12.80 0.13 -18.58
C GLU A 193 -13.65 -0.75 -19.49
N ALA A 194 -14.04 -1.94 -19.01
CA ALA A 194 -14.91 -2.86 -19.71
C ALA A 194 -16.38 -2.41 -19.76
N GLY A 195 -16.76 -1.36 -19.03
CA GLY A 195 -18.16 -0.92 -18.90
C GLY A 195 -19.03 -1.90 -18.13
N LEU A 196 -18.44 -2.65 -17.19
CA LEU A 196 -19.12 -3.62 -16.34
C LEU A 196 -19.42 -3.00 -14.97
N ASP A 197 -20.61 -3.28 -14.45
CA ASP A 197 -20.98 -2.96 -13.09
C ASP A 197 -20.53 -4.06 -12.10
N LEU A 198 -20.44 -3.76 -10.80
CA LEU A 198 -20.09 -4.75 -9.77
C LEU A 198 -21.06 -5.93 -9.71
N ASP A 199 -22.32 -5.73 -10.13
CA ASP A 199 -23.34 -6.77 -10.19
C ASP A 199 -23.18 -7.70 -11.42
N ASP A 200 -22.33 -7.34 -12.40
CA ASP A 200 -22.03 -8.17 -13.55
C ASP A 200 -21.00 -9.28 -13.27
N VAL A 201 -20.32 -9.22 -12.12
CA VAL A 201 -19.28 -10.18 -11.70
C VAL A 201 -19.52 -10.66 -10.27
N GLU A 202 -18.83 -11.73 -9.87
CA GLU A 202 -18.78 -12.16 -8.47
C GLU A 202 -17.40 -11.83 -7.87
N LEU A 203 -17.30 -10.79 -7.05
CA LEU A 203 -16.08 -10.46 -6.34
C LEU A 203 -15.87 -11.41 -5.15
N VAL A 204 -14.78 -12.18 -5.19
CA VAL A 204 -14.39 -13.10 -4.13
C VAL A 204 -13.28 -12.46 -3.30
N GLU A 205 -13.61 -12.05 -2.07
CA GLU A 205 -12.64 -11.40 -1.19
C GLU A 205 -11.59 -12.40 -0.70
N LEU A 206 -10.35 -12.18 -1.12
CA LEU A 206 -9.17 -12.95 -0.76
C LEU A 206 -7.99 -12.01 -0.45
N PRO A 207 -7.10 -12.35 0.49
CA PRO A 207 -5.88 -11.58 0.70
C PRO A 207 -4.94 -11.71 -0.52
N SER A 208 -4.40 -10.60 -1.00
CA SER A 208 -3.49 -10.55 -2.15
C SER A 208 -2.02 -10.75 -1.77
N THR A 209 -1.72 -11.66 -0.84
CA THR A 209 -0.38 -11.89 -0.32
C THR A 209 0.15 -13.27 -0.71
N GLY A 210 1.45 -13.36 -0.99
CA GLY A 210 2.08 -14.62 -1.38
C GLY A 210 1.39 -15.26 -2.58
N ASP A 211 1.25 -16.58 -2.58
CA ASP A 211 0.67 -17.37 -3.68
C ASP A 211 -0.85 -17.60 -3.54
N VAL A 212 -1.57 -16.75 -2.80
CA VAL A 212 -3.02 -16.95 -2.58
C VAL A 212 -3.79 -16.89 -3.90
N TYR A 213 -3.58 -15.89 -4.72
CA TYR A 213 -4.29 -15.73 -6.00
C TYR A 213 -3.94 -16.82 -7.02
N PRO A 214 -2.66 -17.13 -7.31
CA PRO A 214 -2.32 -18.26 -8.18
C PRO A 214 -2.89 -19.60 -7.69
N THR A 215 -2.92 -19.81 -6.38
CA THR A 215 -3.48 -21.02 -5.76
C THR A 215 -5.00 -21.09 -5.94
N ALA A 216 -5.71 -19.98 -5.71
CA ALA A 216 -7.16 -19.91 -5.87
C ALA A 216 -7.58 -20.15 -7.33
N LEU A 217 -6.84 -19.57 -8.30
CA LEU A 217 -7.01 -19.84 -9.72
C LEU A 217 -6.82 -21.32 -10.05
N ALA A 218 -5.70 -21.92 -9.60
CA ALA A 218 -5.38 -23.31 -9.86
C ALA A 218 -6.39 -24.27 -9.22
N ALA A 219 -6.98 -23.89 -8.10
CA ALA A 219 -8.03 -24.67 -7.41
C ALA A 219 -9.43 -24.47 -8.02
N GLY A 220 -9.61 -23.50 -8.92
CA GLY A 220 -10.91 -23.11 -9.47
C GLY A 220 -11.83 -22.48 -8.41
N GLU A 221 -11.25 -21.87 -7.37
CA GLU A 221 -12.01 -21.07 -6.39
C GLU A 221 -12.44 -19.72 -6.97
N VAL A 222 -11.61 -19.16 -7.85
CA VAL A 222 -11.90 -18.00 -8.68
C VAL A 222 -11.58 -18.31 -10.14
N ASP A 223 -12.19 -17.59 -11.05
CA ASP A 223 -11.99 -17.73 -12.48
C ASP A 223 -10.90 -16.80 -13.00
N ILE A 224 -10.79 -15.62 -12.36
CA ILE A 224 -9.87 -14.55 -12.75
C ILE A 224 -9.23 -13.96 -11.46
N ALA A 225 -7.94 -13.60 -11.54
CA ALA A 225 -7.27 -12.89 -10.45
C ALA A 225 -6.10 -12.04 -10.97
N PRO A 226 -5.86 -10.83 -10.43
CA PRO A 226 -4.68 -10.04 -10.77
C PRO A 226 -3.43 -10.64 -10.09
N ILE A 227 -2.54 -11.20 -10.89
CA ILE A 227 -1.25 -11.76 -10.46
C ILE A 227 -0.11 -10.89 -10.95
N GLY A 228 0.99 -10.81 -10.22
CA GLY A 228 2.08 -9.88 -10.56
C GLY A 228 3.48 -10.46 -10.40
N GLY A 229 4.45 -9.77 -11.01
CA GLY A 229 5.86 -10.15 -10.94
C GLY A 229 6.12 -11.57 -11.46
N VAL A 230 6.97 -12.32 -10.77
CA VAL A 230 7.33 -13.71 -11.17
C VAL A 230 6.13 -14.67 -11.19
N GLN A 231 5.04 -14.33 -10.51
CA GLN A 231 3.84 -15.19 -10.52
C GLN A 231 3.21 -15.29 -11.90
N ILE A 232 3.32 -14.24 -12.74
CA ILE A 232 2.81 -14.25 -14.12
C ILE A 232 3.46 -15.39 -14.91
N ALA A 233 4.78 -15.38 -15.02
CA ALA A 233 5.52 -16.39 -15.75
C ALA A 233 5.32 -17.80 -15.14
N ARG A 234 5.48 -17.92 -13.81
CA ARG A 234 5.33 -19.21 -13.11
C ARG A 234 3.93 -19.81 -13.25
N TYR A 235 2.91 -18.98 -13.22
CA TYR A 235 1.53 -19.43 -13.38
C TYR A 235 1.29 -20.01 -14.77
N VAL A 236 1.71 -19.29 -15.81
CA VAL A 236 1.58 -19.77 -17.20
C VAL A 236 2.44 -21.00 -17.47
N ASP A 237 3.67 -21.04 -16.97
CA ASP A 237 4.55 -22.22 -17.11
C ASP A 237 3.96 -23.48 -16.46
N GLN A 238 3.36 -23.32 -15.29
CA GLN A 238 2.83 -24.44 -14.53
C GLN A 238 1.48 -24.94 -15.06
N TYR A 239 0.57 -24.03 -15.40
CA TYR A 239 -0.84 -24.35 -15.69
C TYR A 239 -1.27 -24.08 -17.14
N GLY A 240 -0.43 -23.48 -17.98
CA GLY A 240 -0.77 -23.15 -19.37
C GLY A 240 -1.14 -24.37 -20.22
N LYS A 241 -0.58 -25.55 -19.91
CA LYS A 241 -0.96 -26.81 -20.59
C LYS A 241 -2.40 -27.24 -20.32
N ASP A 242 -2.95 -26.77 -19.21
CA ASP A 242 -4.33 -27.04 -18.79
C ASP A 242 -5.28 -25.87 -19.17
N GLY A 243 -4.79 -24.93 -19.99
CA GLY A 243 -5.57 -23.80 -20.52
C GLY A 243 -5.47 -22.52 -19.74
N ALA A 244 -4.67 -22.46 -18.67
CA ALA A 244 -4.41 -21.22 -17.96
C ALA A 244 -3.63 -20.23 -18.85
N HIS A 245 -3.96 -18.97 -18.78
CA HIS A 245 -3.28 -17.87 -19.47
C HIS A 245 -3.44 -16.57 -18.70
N THR A 246 -2.94 -15.47 -19.24
CA THR A 246 -3.12 -14.14 -18.67
C THR A 246 -3.74 -13.21 -19.69
N VAL A 247 -4.47 -12.20 -19.19
CA VAL A 247 -5.04 -11.09 -19.96
C VAL A 247 -4.39 -9.80 -19.48
N THR A 248 -3.83 -9.04 -20.41
CA THR A 248 -3.30 -7.70 -20.14
C THR A 248 -4.44 -6.69 -20.03
N HIS A 249 -4.25 -5.63 -19.22
CA HIS A 249 -5.34 -4.69 -18.95
C HIS A 249 -5.14 -3.30 -19.59
N GLY A 250 -3.90 -2.91 -19.97
CA GLY A 250 -3.63 -1.60 -20.57
C GLY A 250 -3.95 -0.40 -19.65
N LEU A 251 -3.99 -0.62 -18.33
CA LEU A 251 -4.32 0.39 -17.33
C LEU A 251 -3.09 0.71 -16.46
N ARG A 252 -3.06 1.91 -15.87
CA ARG A 252 -1.99 2.23 -14.90
C ARG A 252 -2.18 1.47 -13.60
N ASP A 253 -1.14 0.74 -13.20
CA ASP A 253 -1.09 -0.04 -11.97
C ASP A 253 0.20 0.21 -11.16
N ASP A 254 0.99 1.18 -11.59
CA ASP A 254 2.38 1.44 -11.23
C ASP A 254 2.61 2.45 -10.07
N PRO A 255 1.60 3.17 -9.48
CA PRO A 255 1.91 4.18 -8.48
C PRO A 255 2.51 3.59 -7.21
N GLY A 256 3.71 4.08 -6.86
CA GLY A 256 4.38 3.83 -5.58
C GLY A 256 4.60 5.13 -4.83
N VAL A 257 4.25 5.18 -3.54
CA VAL A 257 4.36 6.40 -2.74
C VAL A 257 5.06 6.16 -1.41
N LEU A 258 5.74 7.20 -0.91
CA LEU A 258 6.04 7.32 0.51
C LEU A 258 4.96 8.16 1.18
N TYR A 259 4.46 7.70 2.32
CA TYR A 259 3.53 8.47 3.12
C TYR A 259 3.89 8.43 4.60
N VAL A 260 3.45 9.44 5.31
CA VAL A 260 3.78 9.66 6.73
C VAL A 260 2.53 10.09 7.49
N PRO A 261 2.39 9.79 8.79
CA PRO A 261 1.43 10.45 9.65
C PRO A 261 1.80 11.93 9.81
N THR A 262 0.82 12.82 9.91
CA THR A 262 1.07 14.27 10.09
C THR A 262 1.90 14.58 11.32
N SER A 263 1.86 13.74 12.35
CA SER A 263 2.72 13.85 13.53
C SER A 263 4.22 13.81 13.22
N THR A 264 4.64 13.15 12.13
CA THR A 264 6.04 13.17 11.66
C THR A 264 6.40 14.54 11.07
N LEU A 265 5.46 15.20 10.40
CA LEU A 265 5.65 16.53 9.82
C LEU A 265 5.57 17.65 10.88
N ASP A 266 4.79 17.45 11.94
CA ASP A 266 4.63 18.36 13.06
C ASP A 266 5.87 18.45 13.97
N ASP A 267 6.73 17.43 13.92
CA ASP A 267 8.03 17.44 14.58
C ASP A 267 9.11 18.02 13.66
N PRO A 268 9.65 19.23 13.93
CA PRO A 268 10.61 19.87 13.03
C PRO A 268 11.88 19.06 12.80
N ALA A 269 12.34 18.28 13.78
CA ALA A 269 13.53 17.45 13.66
C ALA A 269 13.25 16.27 12.71
N LYS A 270 12.09 15.59 12.86
CA LYS A 270 11.67 14.51 11.98
C LYS A 270 11.36 15.02 10.58
N ALA A 271 10.72 16.19 10.43
CA ALA A 271 10.45 16.79 9.13
C ALA A 271 11.73 17.15 8.37
N ALA A 272 12.79 17.63 9.07
CA ALA A 272 14.11 17.87 8.47
C ALA A 272 14.79 16.55 8.05
N ALA A 273 14.71 15.52 8.89
CA ALA A 273 15.24 14.19 8.56
C ALA A 273 14.47 13.55 7.40
N LEU A 274 13.14 13.69 7.36
CA LEU A 274 12.30 13.23 6.24
C LEU A 274 12.68 13.91 4.93
N ARG A 275 12.99 15.23 4.96
CA ARG A 275 13.49 15.95 3.79
C ARG A 275 14.80 15.34 3.26
N ALA A 276 15.70 14.92 4.13
CA ALA A 276 16.92 14.22 3.72
C ALA A 276 16.62 12.81 3.21
N TYR A 277 15.67 12.10 3.85
CA TYR A 277 15.28 10.76 3.45
C TYR A 277 14.65 10.68 2.05
N VAL A 278 13.76 11.60 1.69
CA VAL A 278 13.15 11.56 0.34
C VAL A 278 14.18 11.79 -0.78
N ARG A 279 15.27 12.50 -0.49
CA ARG A 279 16.43 12.62 -1.42
C ARG A 279 17.12 11.27 -1.59
N LEU A 280 17.46 10.61 -0.47
CA LEU A 280 18.02 9.25 -0.48
C LEU A 280 17.12 8.26 -1.23
N TRP A 281 15.81 8.30 -0.98
CA TRP A 281 14.84 7.45 -1.66
C TRP A 281 14.85 7.62 -3.18
N ALA A 282 14.88 8.85 -3.66
CA ALA A 282 14.95 9.13 -5.10
C ALA A 282 16.25 8.62 -5.71
N GLN A 283 17.39 8.87 -5.04
CA GLN A 283 18.71 8.38 -5.47
C GLN A 283 18.78 6.85 -5.45
N ALA A 284 18.21 6.19 -4.45
CA ALA A 284 18.17 4.74 -4.35
C ALA A 284 17.38 4.09 -5.49
N LYS A 285 16.26 4.70 -5.92
CA LYS A 285 15.50 4.20 -7.08
C LYS A 285 16.30 4.28 -8.38
N LEU A 286 16.99 5.39 -8.60
CA LEU A 286 17.87 5.56 -9.77
C LEU A 286 19.09 4.65 -9.70
N TRP A 287 19.64 4.43 -8.49
CA TRP A 287 20.74 3.50 -8.29
C TRP A 287 20.34 2.06 -8.67
N VAL A 288 19.14 1.63 -8.30
CA VAL A 288 18.60 0.30 -8.68
C VAL A 288 18.50 0.16 -10.21
N GLU A 289 18.06 1.21 -10.91
CA GLU A 289 18.00 1.24 -12.37
C GLU A 289 19.40 1.10 -13.00
N ASP A 290 20.38 1.83 -12.47
CA ASP A 290 21.75 1.85 -13.00
C ASP A 290 22.58 0.59 -12.64
N HIS A 291 22.13 -0.20 -11.62
CA HIS A 291 22.88 -1.36 -11.10
C HIS A 291 22.04 -2.65 -11.11
N PRO A 292 21.48 -3.04 -12.28
CA PRO A 292 20.55 -4.17 -12.38
C PRO A 292 21.18 -5.52 -11.98
N ASP A 293 22.45 -5.76 -12.27
CA ASP A 293 23.13 -7.01 -11.91
C ASP A 293 23.34 -7.13 -10.39
N GLU A 294 23.77 -6.05 -9.74
CA GLU A 294 23.92 -5.97 -8.27
C GLU A 294 22.58 -6.13 -7.58
N TRP A 295 21.52 -5.52 -8.14
CA TRP A 295 20.17 -5.63 -7.64
C TRP A 295 19.62 -7.06 -7.74
N VAL A 296 19.84 -7.74 -8.89
CA VAL A 296 19.46 -9.16 -9.05
C VAL A 296 20.13 -10.01 -7.97
N GLN A 297 21.44 -9.87 -7.77
CA GLN A 297 22.17 -10.71 -6.82
C GLN A 297 21.82 -10.37 -5.36
N GLY A 298 21.89 -9.09 -4.98
CA GLY A 298 21.75 -8.70 -3.58
C GLY A 298 20.30 -8.71 -3.10
N TYR A 299 19.34 -8.32 -3.94
CA TYR A 299 17.94 -8.26 -3.54
C TYR A 299 17.20 -9.53 -3.90
N TYR A 300 17.11 -9.89 -5.19
CA TYR A 300 16.25 -11.01 -5.58
C TYR A 300 16.82 -12.37 -5.17
N VAL A 301 18.12 -12.59 -5.34
CA VAL A 301 18.71 -13.89 -5.04
C VAL A 301 19.05 -14.05 -3.55
N GLU A 302 19.82 -13.12 -2.97
CA GLU A 302 20.32 -13.28 -1.59
C GLU A 302 19.25 -12.96 -0.54
N ASP A 303 18.44 -11.92 -0.76
CA ASP A 303 17.43 -11.49 0.23
C ASP A 303 16.10 -12.20 0.03
N GLN A 304 15.55 -12.21 -1.19
CA GLN A 304 14.24 -12.80 -1.48
C GLN A 304 14.30 -14.30 -1.76
N GLY A 305 15.48 -14.87 -1.98
CA GLY A 305 15.68 -16.30 -2.24
C GLY A 305 15.13 -16.77 -3.58
N LEU A 306 14.98 -15.86 -4.55
CA LEU A 306 14.56 -16.19 -5.92
C LEU A 306 15.71 -16.82 -6.71
N SER A 307 15.41 -17.45 -7.83
CA SER A 307 16.43 -17.83 -8.80
C SER A 307 17.00 -16.59 -9.49
N GLU A 308 18.23 -16.66 -10.02
CA GLU A 308 18.80 -15.60 -10.83
C GLU A 308 17.94 -15.33 -12.09
N GLU A 309 17.34 -16.36 -12.67
CA GLU A 309 16.42 -16.28 -13.81
C GLU A 309 15.17 -15.44 -13.46
N ASP A 310 14.54 -15.72 -12.34
CA ASP A 310 13.39 -14.92 -11.84
C ASP A 310 13.81 -13.48 -11.54
N GLY A 311 14.97 -13.27 -10.93
CA GLY A 311 15.48 -11.93 -10.63
C GLY A 311 15.73 -11.11 -11.89
N ARG A 312 16.32 -11.71 -12.92
CA ARG A 312 16.52 -11.06 -14.23
C ARG A 312 15.19 -10.76 -14.92
N TYR A 313 14.27 -11.69 -14.90
CA TYR A 313 12.91 -11.46 -15.39
C TYR A 313 12.26 -10.23 -14.73
N LEU A 314 12.36 -10.11 -13.40
CA LEU A 314 11.80 -8.96 -12.69
C LEU A 314 12.45 -7.64 -13.07
N VAL A 315 13.76 -7.60 -13.26
CA VAL A 315 14.48 -6.39 -13.70
C VAL A 315 14.11 -6.03 -15.14
N GLU A 316 14.05 -7.01 -16.05
CA GLU A 316 13.66 -6.80 -17.45
C GLU A 316 12.21 -6.29 -17.58
N HIS A 317 11.34 -6.57 -16.60
CA HIS A 317 9.94 -6.15 -16.57
C HIS A 317 9.66 -5.03 -15.54
N ALA A 318 10.72 -4.42 -15.00
CA ALA A 318 10.55 -3.34 -14.01
C ALA A 318 10.06 -2.03 -14.65
N GLY A 319 10.37 -1.79 -15.92
CA GLY A 319 10.18 -0.49 -16.57
C GLY A 319 11.15 0.58 -16.07
N THR A 320 11.18 1.71 -16.73
CA THR A 320 12.03 2.88 -16.35
C THR A 320 11.33 3.67 -15.22
N PRO A 321 12.00 3.98 -14.10
CA PRO A 321 11.40 4.74 -13.04
C PRO A 321 11.12 6.20 -13.45
N ASP A 322 9.87 6.62 -13.34
CA ASP A 322 9.41 8.01 -13.46
C ASP A 322 9.25 8.60 -12.06
N ILE A 323 10.08 9.56 -11.70
CA ILE A 323 10.01 10.31 -10.45
C ILE A 323 9.66 11.77 -10.82
N PRO A 324 8.36 12.13 -10.82
CA PRO A 324 7.92 13.40 -11.37
C PRO A 324 8.36 14.59 -10.51
N ALA A 325 8.91 15.63 -11.19
CA ALA A 325 9.25 16.89 -10.56
C ALA A 325 8.01 17.77 -10.25
N ASP A 326 6.93 17.56 -11.01
CA ASP A 326 5.62 18.22 -10.83
C ASP A 326 4.57 17.12 -10.56
N TRP A 327 3.82 17.29 -9.46
CA TRP A 327 2.84 16.31 -9.02
C TRP A 327 1.41 16.58 -9.48
N THR A 328 1.20 17.57 -10.35
CA THR A 328 -0.14 17.92 -10.83
C THR A 328 -0.89 16.75 -11.42
N ASP A 329 -0.26 16.01 -12.35
CA ASP A 329 -0.86 14.83 -12.98
C ASP A 329 -0.97 13.64 -12.01
N ALA A 330 -0.01 13.48 -11.11
CA ALA A 330 -0.03 12.46 -10.07
C ALA A 330 -1.23 12.63 -9.12
N ILE A 331 -1.46 13.86 -8.68
CA ILE A 331 -2.60 14.22 -7.81
C ILE A 331 -3.91 14.04 -8.56
N ALA A 332 -3.99 14.41 -9.83
CA ALA A 332 -5.19 14.20 -10.64
C ALA A 332 -5.54 12.71 -10.78
N ARG A 333 -4.55 11.85 -11.09
CA ARG A 333 -4.75 10.40 -11.13
C ARG A 333 -5.13 9.80 -9.76
N HIS A 334 -4.55 10.35 -8.68
CA HIS A 334 -4.93 9.92 -7.33
C HIS A 334 -6.39 10.29 -6.99
N GLN A 335 -6.89 11.43 -7.50
CA GLN A 335 -8.31 11.78 -7.38
C GLN A 335 -9.20 10.76 -8.09
N GLU A 336 -8.84 10.33 -9.30
CA GLU A 336 -9.58 9.28 -10.01
C GLU A 336 -9.64 7.97 -9.21
N THR A 337 -8.52 7.60 -8.54
CA THR A 337 -8.47 6.43 -7.65
C THR A 337 -9.38 6.62 -6.43
N ILE A 338 -9.38 7.80 -5.82
CA ILE A 338 -10.24 8.14 -4.67
C ILE A 338 -11.72 8.03 -5.06
N ASP A 339 -12.10 8.62 -6.19
CA ASP A 339 -13.48 8.65 -6.66
C ASP A 339 -13.99 7.22 -6.96
N LEU A 340 -13.18 6.43 -7.65
CA LEU A 340 -13.48 5.02 -7.94
C LEU A 340 -13.68 4.20 -6.65
N LEU A 341 -12.78 4.35 -5.68
CA LEU A 341 -12.87 3.65 -4.40
C LEU A 341 -14.04 4.14 -3.55
N ALA A 342 -14.34 5.45 -3.54
CA ALA A 342 -15.45 6.02 -2.82
C ALA A 342 -16.78 5.45 -3.37
N GLU A 343 -16.94 5.39 -4.70
CA GLU A 343 -18.11 4.79 -5.35
C GLU A 343 -18.26 3.32 -4.99
N ALA A 344 -17.18 2.53 -5.13
CA ALA A 344 -17.19 1.08 -4.89
C ALA A 344 -17.45 0.70 -3.42
N THR A 345 -17.03 1.55 -2.47
CA THR A 345 -17.11 1.25 -1.02
C THR A 345 -18.20 2.02 -0.28
N GLY A 346 -18.79 3.04 -0.92
CA GLY A 346 -19.77 3.94 -0.32
C GLY A 346 -19.19 4.90 0.74
N ASN A 347 -17.88 5.14 0.71
CA ASN A 347 -17.25 6.17 1.50
C ASN A 347 -17.42 7.55 0.86
N ASP A 348 -17.33 8.61 1.66
CA ASP A 348 -17.27 9.97 1.13
C ASP A 348 -15.94 10.17 0.36
N PRO A 349 -15.95 10.80 -0.83
CA PRO A 349 -14.72 11.09 -1.56
C PRO A 349 -13.84 12.07 -0.76
N LEU A 350 -12.52 11.91 -0.90
CA LEU A 350 -11.52 12.82 -0.34
C LEU A 350 -11.01 13.75 -1.44
N ASP A 351 -10.51 14.91 -1.07
CA ASP A 351 -9.79 15.79 -1.98
C ASP A 351 -8.33 15.35 -2.06
N ALA A 352 -7.88 14.84 -3.22
CA ALA A 352 -6.52 14.32 -3.40
C ALA A 352 -5.43 15.33 -2.98
N PRO A 353 -5.51 16.64 -3.31
CA PRO A 353 -4.51 17.61 -2.87
C PRO A 353 -4.26 17.62 -1.35
N ASP A 354 -5.28 17.31 -0.55
CA ASP A 354 -5.17 17.30 0.91
C ASP A 354 -4.35 16.12 1.44
N LEU A 355 -4.18 15.08 0.61
CA LEU A 355 -3.34 13.93 0.92
C LEU A 355 -1.87 14.12 0.54
N TRP A 356 -1.49 15.22 -0.12
CA TRP A 356 -0.15 15.44 -0.65
C TRP A 356 0.52 16.64 0.01
N ASP A 357 1.75 16.44 0.51
CA ASP A 357 2.60 17.54 0.92
C ASP A 357 3.53 17.94 -0.23
N GLN A 358 3.07 18.86 -1.07
CA GLN A 358 3.76 19.27 -2.29
C GLN A 358 5.09 20.01 -2.04
N ARG A 359 5.42 20.36 -0.78
CA ARG A 359 6.72 20.96 -0.42
C ARG A 359 7.89 20.02 -0.71
N PHE A 360 7.64 18.71 -0.79
CA PHE A 360 8.66 17.71 -1.07
C PHE A 360 8.98 17.55 -2.56
N ALA A 361 8.09 17.92 -3.48
CA ALA A 361 8.31 17.78 -4.92
C ALA A 361 9.62 18.43 -5.40
N PRO A 362 9.91 19.71 -5.08
CA PRO A 362 11.18 20.34 -5.50
C PRO A 362 12.42 19.72 -4.86
N VAL A 363 12.29 19.15 -3.64
CA VAL A 363 13.40 18.48 -2.95
C VAL A 363 13.79 17.19 -3.68
N ILE A 364 12.79 16.44 -4.16
CA ILE A 364 12.99 15.20 -4.90
C ILE A 364 13.54 15.52 -6.31
N ALA A 365 12.97 16.51 -6.98
CA ALA A 365 13.45 16.95 -8.30
C ALA A 365 14.94 17.32 -8.28
N GLU A 366 15.37 18.09 -7.27
CA GLU A 366 16.78 18.44 -7.08
C GLU A 366 17.66 17.19 -6.88
N ALA A 367 17.21 16.21 -6.08
CA ALA A 367 17.96 14.99 -5.84
C ALA A 367 18.10 14.11 -7.10
N VAL A 368 17.08 14.06 -7.93
CA VAL A 368 17.10 13.36 -9.23
C VAL A 368 18.10 14.05 -10.19
N GLU A 369 18.06 15.39 -10.27
CA GLU A 369 18.99 16.16 -11.10
C GLU A 369 20.46 15.97 -10.65
N GLU A 370 20.72 16.03 -9.35
CA GLU A 370 22.06 15.82 -8.78
C GLU A 370 22.60 14.41 -9.06
N TYR A 371 21.76 13.39 -8.86
CA TYR A 371 22.15 12.01 -9.15
C TYR A 371 22.50 11.82 -10.62
N ARG A 372 21.62 12.27 -11.53
CA ARG A 372 21.86 12.15 -12.99
C ARG A 372 23.09 12.95 -13.44
N ALA A 373 23.39 14.08 -12.83
CA ALA A 373 24.60 14.86 -13.12
C ALA A 373 25.87 14.18 -12.61
N GLY A 374 25.83 13.47 -11.48
CA GLY A 374 26.93 12.70 -10.91
C GLY A 374 27.23 11.40 -11.68
N ALA A 375 26.22 10.70 -12.15
CA ALA A 375 26.35 9.46 -12.92
C ALA A 375 26.96 9.68 -14.33
N GLY A 376 26.95 10.93 -14.85
CA GLY A 376 27.56 11.30 -16.14
C GLY A 376 29.01 11.75 -16.06
N SER A 377 29.64 11.73 -14.90
CA SER A 377 31.00 12.19 -14.65
C SER A 377 31.95 11.03 -14.34
#